data_34909b05fd17a537e100b1ec8bead367
#
_entry.id   34909b05fd17a537e100b1ec8bead367
#
_cell.length_a   1.000
_cell.length_b   1.000
_cell.length_c   1.000
_cell.angle_alpha   90.00
_cell.angle_beta   90.00
_cell.angle_gamma   90.00
#
_symmetry.space_group_name_H-M   'P 1'
#
loop_
_entity.id
_entity.type
_entity.pdbx_description
1 polymer ?
#
loop_
_entity_poly.entity_id
_entity_poly.type
_entity_poly.pdbx_seq_one_letter_code
_entity_poly.pdbx_strand_id
1 'polypeptide(L)'
;MFRIKKETRNTILWIAIPLIASLVIFQSGLFLIHAVVPSASMQPTMKVGSHFVGNHMAFWFRKPKVDEIIFFKKDLFQNGRKSLYVKRVVATEGNVVVISGGTELDPYVKVYEDKAAYEKAPHNKDERVLTVPKGSYFVEGDNRSNSYDSRFWKDPFVRADEVEGNVLFQF
;
A
#
# COMPACT_ATOMS: atom_id res chain seq x y z
N MET A 1 31.66 45.95 -10.47
CA MET A 1 31.61 44.54 -10.89
C MET A 1 32.30 43.70 -9.80
N PHE A 2 31.51 43.05 -8.90
CA PHE A 2 32.07 42.25 -7.78
C PHE A 2 32.70 40.97 -8.31
N ARG A 3 33.99 40.83 -8.24
CA ARG A 3 34.76 39.62 -8.61
C ARG A 3 34.86 38.71 -7.39
N ILE A 4 33.93 37.70 -7.30
CA ILE A 4 33.97 36.69 -6.24
C ILE A 4 35.32 35.93 -6.35
N LYS A 5 36.06 35.79 -5.23
CA LYS A 5 37.32 35.02 -5.20
C LYS A 5 37.05 33.57 -5.61
N LYS A 6 37.98 32.94 -6.33
CA LYS A 6 37.85 31.57 -6.86
C LYS A 6 37.53 30.54 -5.75
N GLU A 7 38.10 30.71 -4.57
CA GLU A 7 37.84 29.84 -3.40
C GLU A 7 36.44 29.98 -2.89
N THR A 8 35.91 31.22 -2.72
CA THR A 8 34.53 31.46 -2.29
C THR A 8 33.53 30.89 -3.28
N ARG A 9 33.81 31.01 -4.59
CA ARG A 9 32.97 30.43 -5.64
C ARG A 9 32.91 28.89 -5.57
N ASN A 10 34.07 28.25 -5.34
CA ASN A 10 34.11 26.79 -5.20
C ASN A 10 33.35 26.34 -3.95
N THR A 11 33.48 26.99 -2.81
CA THR A 11 32.74 26.67 -1.58
C THR A 11 31.24 26.82 -1.78
N ILE A 12 30.79 27.89 -2.45
CA ILE A 12 29.38 28.07 -2.80
C ILE A 12 28.85 26.91 -3.69
N LEU A 13 29.62 26.51 -4.70
CA LEU A 13 29.25 25.41 -5.58
C LEU A 13 29.13 24.06 -4.85
N TRP A 14 30.10 23.76 -3.94
CA TRP A 14 30.06 22.53 -3.15
C TRP A 14 28.87 22.43 -2.19
N ILE A 15 28.27 23.56 -1.80
CA ILE A 15 27.07 23.63 -0.97
C ILE A 15 25.82 23.66 -1.86
N ALA A 16 25.82 24.49 -2.92
CA ALA A 16 24.66 24.70 -3.76
C ALA A 16 24.30 23.46 -4.59
N ILE A 17 25.29 22.75 -5.13
CA ILE A 17 25.03 21.57 -5.98
C ILE A 17 24.28 20.47 -5.22
N PRO A 18 24.71 20.00 -4.03
CA PRO A 18 23.95 18.98 -3.30
C PRO A 18 22.59 19.48 -2.80
N LEU A 19 22.43 20.76 -2.48
CA LEU A 19 21.16 21.36 -2.11
C LEU A 19 20.17 21.36 -3.28
N ILE A 20 20.61 21.77 -4.47
CA ILE A 20 19.79 21.75 -5.69
C ILE A 20 19.47 20.30 -6.08
N ALA A 21 20.45 19.39 -6.03
CA ALA A 21 20.24 17.98 -6.32
C ALA A 21 19.21 17.35 -5.36
N SER A 22 19.31 17.65 -4.05
CA SER A 22 18.36 17.22 -3.03
C SER A 22 16.95 17.74 -3.32
N LEU A 23 16.81 19.01 -3.70
CA LEU A 23 15.53 19.63 -4.05
C LEU A 23 14.92 19.00 -5.30
N VAL A 24 15.72 18.76 -6.34
CA VAL A 24 15.29 18.11 -7.58
C VAL A 24 14.84 16.67 -7.31
N ILE A 25 15.59 15.91 -6.52
CA ILE A 25 15.23 14.53 -6.12
C ILE A 25 13.94 14.53 -5.32
N PHE A 26 13.78 15.47 -4.39
CA PHE A 26 12.56 15.61 -3.59
C PHE A 26 11.33 15.96 -4.46
N GLN A 27 11.49 16.86 -5.43
CA GLN A 27 10.41 17.23 -6.35
C GLN A 27 10.09 16.18 -7.42
N SER A 28 11.01 15.27 -7.71
CA SER A 28 10.81 14.22 -8.73
C SER A 28 9.75 13.18 -8.36
N GLY A 29 9.22 13.21 -7.12
CA GLY A 29 8.31 12.18 -6.60
C GLY A 29 8.97 10.82 -6.38
N LEU A 30 10.31 10.74 -6.52
CA LEU A 30 11.05 9.48 -6.36
C LEU A 30 10.91 8.90 -4.96
N PHE A 31 10.78 9.77 -3.95
CA PHE A 31 10.69 9.36 -2.54
C PHE A 31 9.27 9.49 -1.99
N LEU A 32 8.57 10.55 -2.34
CA LEU A 32 7.25 10.87 -1.81
C LEU A 32 6.25 11.07 -2.93
N ILE A 33 5.04 10.56 -2.75
CA ILE A 33 3.89 10.84 -3.59
C ILE A 33 2.89 11.69 -2.80
N HIS A 34 2.28 12.66 -3.48
CA HIS A 34 1.12 13.37 -2.99
C HIS A 34 -0.09 13.02 -3.86
N ALA A 35 -1.16 12.54 -3.25
CA ALA A 35 -2.37 12.16 -3.95
C ALA A 35 -3.62 12.49 -3.15
N VAL A 36 -4.76 12.53 -3.84
CA VAL A 36 -6.08 12.74 -3.25
C VAL A 36 -6.78 11.40 -3.09
N VAL A 37 -7.52 11.22 -1.99
CA VAL A 37 -8.35 10.04 -1.71
C VAL A 37 -9.65 10.12 -2.53
N PRO A 38 -9.85 9.30 -3.59
CA PRO A 38 -10.99 9.46 -4.48
C PRO A 38 -12.25 8.73 -4.00
N SER A 39 -12.15 7.81 -3.04
CA SER A 39 -13.25 6.91 -2.65
C SER A 39 -13.37 6.75 -1.14
N ALA A 40 -14.55 6.32 -0.70
CA ALA A 40 -14.86 6.11 0.71
C ALA A 40 -14.34 4.77 1.27
N SER A 41 -13.62 3.96 0.49
CA SER A 41 -13.23 2.61 0.89
C SER A 41 -12.29 2.53 2.09
N MET A 42 -11.61 3.62 2.44
CA MET A 42 -10.70 3.72 3.59
C MET A 42 -11.27 4.57 4.73
N GLN A 43 -12.56 4.96 4.67
CA GLN A 43 -13.22 5.62 5.81
C GLN A 43 -13.37 4.64 6.99
N PRO A 44 -13.32 5.14 8.24
CA PRO A 44 -13.14 6.55 8.64
C PRO A 44 -11.67 7.00 8.60
N THR A 45 -10.71 6.09 8.41
CA THR A 45 -9.27 6.37 8.48
C THR A 45 -8.83 7.42 7.48
N MET A 46 -9.31 7.31 6.21
CA MET A 46 -9.01 8.29 5.18
C MET A 46 -10.32 8.85 4.61
N LYS A 47 -10.52 10.18 4.71
CA LYS A 47 -11.72 10.85 4.21
C LYS A 47 -11.64 11.06 2.71
N VAL A 48 -12.78 10.95 2.02
CA VAL A 48 -12.89 11.31 0.60
C VAL A 48 -12.51 12.79 0.40
N GLY A 49 -11.68 13.05 -0.60
CA GLY A 49 -11.19 14.40 -0.90
C GLY A 49 -10.02 14.86 -0.04
N SER A 50 -9.65 14.12 1.02
CA SER A 50 -8.42 14.42 1.75
C SER A 50 -7.18 14.09 0.91
N HIS A 51 -6.09 14.75 1.25
CA HIS A 51 -4.79 14.52 0.63
C HIS A 51 -3.96 13.55 1.47
N PHE A 52 -3.14 12.74 0.86
CA PHE A 52 -2.18 11.92 1.58
C PHE A 52 -0.77 12.05 1.00
N VAL A 53 0.20 11.87 1.86
CA VAL A 53 1.61 11.73 1.50
C VAL A 53 2.01 10.27 1.66
N GLY A 54 2.52 9.68 0.61
CA GLY A 54 3.03 8.32 0.59
C GLY A 54 4.54 8.29 0.38
N ASN A 55 5.18 7.21 0.87
CA ASN A 55 6.61 6.97 0.73
C ASN A 55 6.84 5.79 -0.23
N HIS A 56 7.41 6.07 -1.41
CA HIS A 56 7.79 5.05 -2.39
C HIS A 56 8.97 4.18 -1.95
N MET A 57 9.85 4.68 -1.09
CA MET A 57 11.03 3.93 -0.63
C MET A 57 10.73 2.98 0.53
N ALA A 58 9.51 3.01 1.07
CA ALA A 58 9.15 2.30 2.30
C ALA A 58 9.53 0.82 2.26
N PHE A 59 9.46 0.19 1.08
CA PHE A 59 9.62 -1.25 0.91
C PHE A 59 10.90 -1.65 0.13
N TRP A 60 11.84 -0.74 -0.06
CA TRP A 60 13.13 -1.07 -0.69
C TRP A 60 13.98 -2.01 0.17
N PHE A 61 13.87 -1.91 1.50
CA PHE A 61 14.68 -2.69 2.44
C PHE A 61 13.85 -3.52 3.43
N ARG A 62 12.53 -3.47 3.32
CA ARG A 62 11.61 -4.25 4.16
C ARG A 62 10.34 -4.62 3.40
N LYS A 63 9.58 -5.54 3.94
CA LYS A 63 8.25 -5.90 3.42
C LYS A 63 7.14 -5.11 4.12
N PRO A 64 6.00 -4.89 3.48
CA PRO A 64 4.75 -4.49 4.13
C PRO A 64 4.39 -5.41 5.30
N LYS A 65 3.86 -4.82 6.37
CA LYS A 65 3.40 -5.54 7.56
C LYS A 65 1.88 -5.50 7.64
N VAL A 66 1.30 -6.43 8.41
CA VAL A 66 -0.12 -6.37 8.79
C VAL A 66 -0.42 -5.03 9.45
N ASP A 67 -1.62 -4.50 9.21
CA ASP A 67 -2.15 -3.19 9.62
C ASP A 67 -1.53 -1.98 8.91
N GLU A 68 -0.54 -2.16 8.04
CA GLU A 68 0.05 -1.05 7.29
C GLU A 68 -0.84 -0.64 6.11
N ILE A 69 -1.04 0.67 5.91
CA ILE A 69 -1.76 1.20 4.75
C ILE A 69 -0.76 1.35 3.60
N ILE A 70 -1.00 0.61 2.53
CA ILE A 70 -0.18 0.62 1.33
C ILE A 70 -0.94 1.23 0.15
N PHE A 71 -0.19 1.81 -0.78
CA PHE A 71 -0.71 2.13 -2.10
C PHE A 71 0.00 1.29 -3.16
N PHE A 72 -0.78 0.85 -4.14
CA PHE A 72 -0.31 -0.12 -5.14
C PHE A 72 -1.03 0.09 -6.47
N LYS A 73 -0.45 -0.40 -7.56
CA LYS A 73 -1.03 -0.36 -8.90
C LYS A 73 -1.46 -1.76 -9.33
N LYS A 74 -2.75 -1.93 -9.57
CA LYS A 74 -3.32 -3.22 -10.01
C LYS A 74 -4.30 -3.03 -11.15
N ASP A 75 -4.28 -3.97 -12.10
CA ASP A 75 -5.30 -4.11 -13.15
C ASP A 75 -6.39 -5.07 -12.67
N LEU A 76 -7.36 -4.54 -11.91
CA LEU A 76 -8.45 -5.35 -11.35
C LEU A 76 -9.45 -5.84 -12.42
N PHE A 77 -9.57 -5.13 -13.53
CA PHE A 77 -10.54 -5.43 -14.58
C PHE A 77 -9.92 -6.19 -15.76
N GLN A 78 -8.63 -6.53 -15.69
CA GLN A 78 -7.88 -7.27 -16.71
C GLN A 78 -8.00 -6.64 -18.12
N ASN A 79 -8.04 -5.31 -18.17
CA ASN A 79 -8.18 -4.51 -19.39
C ASN A 79 -6.86 -3.85 -19.84
N GLY A 80 -5.74 -4.22 -19.23
CA GLY A 80 -4.41 -3.67 -19.49
C GLY A 80 -4.15 -2.32 -18.80
N ARG A 81 -5.10 -1.79 -18.03
CA ARG A 81 -4.97 -0.51 -17.32
C ARG A 81 -4.81 -0.73 -15.82
N LYS A 82 -3.64 -0.40 -15.31
CA LYS A 82 -3.38 -0.39 -13.87
C LYS A 82 -3.87 0.93 -13.26
N SER A 83 -4.69 0.84 -12.22
CA SER A 83 -5.12 1.98 -11.40
C SER A 83 -4.43 1.96 -10.05
N LEU A 84 -4.28 3.13 -9.43
CA LEU A 84 -3.73 3.28 -8.09
C LEU A 84 -4.84 3.02 -7.05
N TYR A 85 -4.55 2.14 -6.12
CA TYR A 85 -5.43 1.79 -4.99
C TYR A 85 -4.71 2.03 -3.67
N VAL A 86 -5.49 2.33 -2.63
CA VAL A 86 -5.02 2.45 -1.25
C VAL A 86 -5.84 1.49 -0.40
N LYS A 87 -5.18 0.59 0.31
CA LYS A 87 -5.81 -0.42 1.18
C LYS A 87 -4.92 -0.74 2.37
N ARG A 88 -5.50 -1.39 3.38
CA ARG A 88 -4.77 -1.91 4.54
C ARG A 88 -4.37 -3.36 4.30
N VAL A 89 -3.14 -3.70 4.67
CA VAL A 89 -2.65 -5.08 4.67
C VAL A 89 -3.31 -5.83 5.83
N VAL A 90 -4.02 -6.91 5.52
CA VAL A 90 -4.70 -7.77 6.51
C VAL A 90 -3.95 -9.06 6.72
N ALA A 91 -3.33 -9.60 5.64
CA ALA A 91 -2.50 -10.80 5.74
C ALA A 91 -1.30 -10.73 4.80
N THR A 92 -0.22 -11.41 5.20
CA THR A 92 1.06 -11.49 4.48
C THR A 92 1.37 -12.94 4.09
N GLU A 93 2.47 -13.14 3.36
CA GLU A 93 2.88 -14.47 2.89
C GLU A 93 2.83 -15.55 4.00
N GLY A 94 2.27 -16.71 3.67
CA GLY A 94 2.14 -17.84 4.58
C GLY A 94 0.88 -17.84 5.44
N ASN A 95 0.26 -16.68 5.66
CA ASN A 95 -1.01 -16.63 6.39
C ASN A 95 -2.13 -17.34 5.62
N VAL A 96 -3.07 -17.92 6.36
CA VAL A 96 -4.30 -18.49 5.80
C VAL A 96 -5.45 -17.55 6.12
N VAL A 97 -6.11 -17.09 5.07
CA VAL A 97 -7.28 -16.21 5.11
C VAL A 97 -8.53 -17.03 4.84
N VAL A 98 -9.48 -16.95 5.75
CA VAL A 98 -10.78 -17.60 5.65
C VAL A 98 -11.86 -16.54 5.51
N ILE A 99 -12.62 -16.63 4.44
CA ILE A 99 -13.75 -15.74 4.14
C ILE A 99 -15.02 -16.55 4.29
N SER A 100 -15.89 -16.15 5.22
CA SER A 100 -17.11 -16.91 5.52
C SER A 100 -18.21 -16.00 6.05
N GLY A 101 -19.46 -16.41 5.88
CA GLY A 101 -20.62 -15.75 6.51
C GLY A 101 -20.70 -14.25 6.22
N GLY A 102 -21.27 -13.51 7.17
CA GLY A 102 -21.47 -12.06 7.04
C GLY A 102 -22.55 -11.68 6.04
N THR A 103 -22.42 -10.50 5.46
CA THR A 103 -23.29 -10.04 4.37
C THR A 103 -22.56 -10.15 3.02
N GLU A 104 -23.31 -10.09 1.92
CA GLU A 104 -22.75 -10.09 0.57
C GLU A 104 -21.72 -8.93 0.36
N LEU A 105 -21.94 -7.79 1.03
CA LEU A 105 -21.08 -6.62 0.97
C LEU A 105 -19.97 -6.60 2.02
N ASP A 106 -20.12 -7.40 3.08
CA ASP A 106 -19.15 -7.47 4.19
C ASP A 106 -19.05 -8.89 4.75
N PRO A 107 -18.42 -9.82 4.03
CA PRO A 107 -18.14 -11.16 4.53
C PRO A 107 -17.10 -11.10 5.66
N TYR A 108 -17.25 -11.97 6.64
CA TYR A 108 -16.28 -12.10 7.72
C TYR A 108 -14.95 -12.62 7.20
N VAL A 109 -13.87 -12.00 7.63
CA VAL A 109 -12.51 -12.43 7.32
C VAL A 109 -11.79 -12.81 8.61
N LYS A 110 -11.27 -14.03 8.64
CA LYS A 110 -10.43 -14.54 9.73
C LYS A 110 -9.06 -14.90 9.19
N VAL A 111 -8.03 -14.47 9.86
CA VAL A 111 -6.64 -14.73 9.46
C VAL A 111 -5.99 -15.65 10.47
N TYR A 112 -5.36 -16.71 9.99
CA TYR A 112 -4.54 -17.62 10.78
C TYR A 112 -3.07 -17.41 10.42
N GLU A 113 -2.20 -17.56 11.38
CA GLU A 113 -0.76 -17.35 11.23
C GLU A 113 -0.16 -18.27 10.15
N ASP A 114 -0.60 -19.52 10.13
CA ASP A 114 -0.20 -20.50 9.13
C ASP A 114 -1.28 -21.60 8.93
N LYS A 115 -0.97 -22.56 8.05
CA LYS A 115 -1.86 -23.69 7.76
C LYS A 115 -2.07 -24.59 8.96
N ALA A 116 -1.06 -24.78 9.82
CA ALA A 116 -1.17 -25.61 11.00
C ALA A 116 -2.09 -24.99 12.06
N ALA A 117 -2.08 -23.65 12.20
CA ALA A 117 -3.02 -22.92 13.04
C ALA A 117 -4.46 -23.02 12.52
N TYR A 118 -4.61 -22.96 11.18
CA TYR A 118 -5.92 -23.16 10.55
C TYR A 118 -6.45 -24.59 10.79
N GLU A 119 -5.68 -25.62 10.54
CA GLU A 119 -6.10 -27.04 10.67
C GLU A 119 -6.52 -27.42 12.09
N LYS A 120 -6.03 -26.74 13.12
CA LYS A 120 -6.43 -26.93 14.52
C LYS A 120 -7.73 -26.23 14.91
N ALA A 121 -8.21 -25.32 14.11
CA ALA A 121 -9.41 -24.56 14.38
C ALA A 121 -10.68 -25.30 13.90
N PRO A 122 -11.86 -25.02 14.47
CA PRO A 122 -13.10 -25.54 13.91
C PRO A 122 -13.39 -24.88 12.55
N HIS A 123 -13.82 -25.66 11.57
CA HIS A 123 -14.12 -25.24 10.19
C HIS A 123 -15.57 -25.45 9.82
N ASN A 124 -16.08 -24.55 8.96
CA ASN A 124 -17.38 -24.70 8.30
C ASN A 124 -17.17 -25.13 6.85
N LYS A 125 -18.17 -25.82 6.28
CA LYS A 125 -18.09 -26.34 4.91
C LYS A 125 -18.16 -25.27 3.82
N ASP A 126 -18.70 -24.08 4.15
CA ASP A 126 -18.97 -23.00 3.19
C ASP A 126 -17.94 -21.86 3.29
N GLU A 127 -16.71 -22.18 3.70
CA GLU A 127 -15.63 -21.23 3.83
C GLU A 127 -14.77 -21.17 2.56
N ARG A 128 -14.48 -19.95 2.09
CA ARG A 128 -13.46 -19.74 1.07
C ARG A 128 -12.11 -19.59 1.76
N VAL A 129 -11.24 -20.59 1.61
CA VAL A 129 -9.91 -20.64 2.24
C VAL A 129 -8.84 -20.26 1.24
N LEU A 130 -8.01 -19.30 1.58
CA LEU A 130 -6.94 -18.76 0.75
C LEU A 130 -5.63 -18.79 1.54
N THR A 131 -4.57 -19.36 0.97
CA THR A 131 -3.21 -19.20 1.52
C THR A 131 -2.50 -18.08 0.77
N VAL A 132 -1.98 -17.09 1.49
CA VAL A 132 -1.29 -15.94 0.88
C VAL A 132 0.05 -16.42 0.29
N PRO A 133 0.26 -16.29 -1.03
CA PRO A 133 1.48 -16.72 -1.68
C PRO A 133 2.70 -15.91 -1.23
N LYS A 134 3.89 -16.48 -1.46
CA LYS A 134 5.14 -15.76 -1.23
C LYS A 134 5.20 -14.45 -2.00
N GLY A 135 5.61 -13.39 -1.31
CA GLY A 135 5.70 -12.04 -1.89
C GLY A 135 4.35 -11.43 -2.25
N SER A 136 3.27 -11.86 -1.60
CA SER A 136 1.92 -11.35 -1.84
C SER A 136 1.25 -10.91 -0.54
N TYR A 137 0.20 -10.11 -0.67
CA TYR A 137 -0.54 -9.50 0.43
C TYR A 137 -2.03 -9.61 0.19
N PHE A 138 -2.78 -9.90 1.23
CA PHE A 138 -4.24 -9.77 1.24
C PHE A 138 -4.59 -8.43 1.86
N VAL A 139 -5.39 -7.62 1.17
CA VAL A 139 -5.66 -6.25 1.56
C VAL A 139 -7.16 -5.97 1.60
N GLU A 140 -7.57 -5.10 2.52
CA GLU A 140 -8.96 -4.68 2.66
C GLU A 140 -9.07 -3.17 2.86
N GLY A 141 -10.23 -2.62 2.53
CA GLY A 141 -10.58 -1.27 2.91
C GLY A 141 -11.07 -1.20 4.35
N ASP A 142 -10.83 -0.09 5.02
CA ASP A 142 -11.30 0.13 6.38
C ASP A 142 -12.84 0.28 6.45
N ASN A 143 -13.45 0.76 5.37
CA ASN A 143 -14.90 0.78 5.19
C ASN A 143 -15.36 -0.54 4.57
N ARG A 144 -15.53 -1.55 5.40
CA ARG A 144 -15.75 -2.95 5.00
C ARG A 144 -16.92 -3.14 4.05
N SER A 145 -18.06 -2.53 4.33
CA SER A 145 -19.28 -2.63 3.53
C SER A 145 -19.24 -1.77 2.25
N ASN A 146 -18.26 -0.87 2.11
CA ASN A 146 -18.12 0.02 0.96
C ASN A 146 -16.71 -0.06 0.35
N SER A 147 -16.14 -1.26 0.29
CA SER A 147 -14.82 -1.49 -0.28
C SER A 147 -14.81 -2.70 -1.19
N TYR A 148 -14.46 -2.49 -2.46
CA TYR A 148 -14.13 -3.56 -3.39
C TYR A 148 -12.64 -3.87 -3.27
N ASP A 149 -12.30 -4.97 -2.59
CA ASP A 149 -10.95 -5.35 -2.20
C ASP A 149 -10.68 -6.86 -2.37
N SER A 150 -9.61 -7.38 -1.76
CA SER A 150 -9.16 -8.77 -1.88
C SER A 150 -10.26 -9.81 -1.63
N ARG A 151 -11.27 -9.49 -0.84
CA ARG A 151 -12.42 -10.38 -0.58
C ARG A 151 -13.21 -10.71 -1.85
N PHE A 152 -13.25 -9.78 -2.79
CA PHE A 152 -14.12 -9.84 -3.97
C PHE A 152 -13.37 -10.00 -5.30
N TRP A 153 -12.04 -9.77 -5.31
CA TRP A 153 -11.27 -9.85 -6.54
C TRP A 153 -11.12 -11.29 -7.05
N LYS A 154 -11.03 -11.44 -8.37
CA LYS A 154 -10.74 -12.71 -9.02
C LYS A 154 -9.33 -13.20 -8.65
N ASP A 155 -8.33 -12.32 -8.68
CA ASP A 155 -7.01 -12.50 -8.10
C ASP A 155 -6.95 -11.73 -6.78
N PRO A 156 -7.10 -12.39 -5.61
CA PRO A 156 -7.30 -11.74 -4.32
C PRO A 156 -6.03 -11.12 -3.74
N PHE A 157 -4.88 -11.30 -4.39
CA PHE A 157 -3.62 -10.90 -3.82
C PHE A 157 -3.00 -9.71 -4.53
N VAL A 158 -2.38 -8.81 -3.76
CA VAL A 158 -1.47 -7.77 -4.25
C VAL A 158 -0.06 -8.33 -4.20
N ARG A 159 0.62 -8.38 -5.33
CA ARG A 159 2.01 -8.84 -5.38
C ARG A 159 2.97 -7.75 -4.97
N ALA A 160 4.15 -8.13 -4.49
CA ALA A 160 5.18 -7.18 -4.04
C ALA A 160 5.61 -6.19 -5.14
N ASP A 161 5.60 -6.62 -6.42
CA ASP A 161 5.93 -5.78 -7.57
C ASP A 161 4.81 -4.79 -7.96
N GLU A 162 3.61 -4.97 -7.42
CA GLU A 162 2.48 -4.04 -7.57
C GLU A 162 2.47 -2.95 -6.49
N VAL A 163 3.17 -3.19 -5.35
CA VAL A 163 3.22 -2.27 -4.22
C VAL A 163 4.14 -1.10 -4.54
N GLU A 164 3.61 0.11 -4.49
CA GLU A 164 4.34 1.35 -4.79
C GLU A 164 4.89 2.02 -3.52
N GLY A 165 4.29 1.78 -2.35
CA GLY A 165 4.73 2.37 -1.10
C GLY A 165 3.69 2.31 0.02
N ASN A 166 3.96 3.01 1.12
CA ASN A 166 3.03 3.16 2.23
C ASN A 166 2.55 4.61 2.42
N VAL A 167 1.38 4.74 3.02
CA VAL A 167 0.83 6.05 3.43
C VAL A 167 1.50 6.47 4.74
N LEU A 168 2.07 7.69 4.77
CA LEU A 168 2.70 8.27 5.95
C LEU A 168 1.68 9.02 6.81
N PHE A 169 0.93 9.92 6.19
CA PHE A 169 -0.11 10.74 6.84
C PHE A 169 -1.08 11.29 5.81
N GLN A 170 -2.23 11.76 6.30
CA GLN A 170 -3.25 12.46 5.52
C GLN A 170 -3.59 13.81 6.15
N PHE A 171 -4.15 14.74 5.37
CA PHE A 171 -4.55 16.08 5.81
C PHE A 171 -5.69 16.64 4.96
#